data_4e0c7bac7d19744a22797fe4c0ae2ab1
#
_entry.id   4e0c7bac7d19744a22797fe4c0ae2ab1
#
_cell.length_a   1.000
_cell.length_b   1.000
_cell.length_c   1.000
_cell.angle_alpha   90.00
_cell.angle_beta   90.00
_cell.angle_gamma   90.00
#
_symmetry.space_group_name_H-M   'P 1'
#
loop_
_entity.id
_entity.type
_entity.pdbx_description
1 polymer ?
#
loop_
_entity_poly.entity_id
_entity_poly.type
_entity_poly.pdbx_seq_one_letter_code
_entity_poly.pdbx_strand_id
1 'polypeptide(L)'
;MGELPGWALQDKQIQRKFTFADFAEAVSFVVRIGFAAEAADHHPDILINYKRVTLTFSTHSEGGLTEKDFAGAEAATRIALALGAT
;
A
#
# COMPACT_ATOMS: atom_id res chain seq x y z
N MET A 1 -9.71 -13.50 8.09
CA MET A 1 -8.81 -12.54 7.49
C MET A 1 -7.62 -13.26 6.91
N GLY A 2 -7.35 -13.08 5.66
CA GLY A 2 -6.23 -13.72 5.01
C GLY A 2 -4.91 -13.11 5.43
N GLU A 3 -3.86 -13.88 5.30
CA GLU A 3 -2.53 -13.37 5.53
C GLU A 3 -2.10 -12.54 4.34
N LEU A 4 -1.31 -11.51 4.60
CA LEU A 4 -0.76 -10.63 3.57
C LEU A 4 0.76 -10.69 3.64
N PRO A 5 1.36 -11.62 2.88
CA PRO A 5 2.82 -11.74 2.88
C PRO A 5 3.50 -10.42 2.54
N GLY A 6 4.53 -10.11 3.31
CA GLY A 6 5.28 -8.88 3.12
C GLY A 6 4.74 -7.68 3.87
N TRP A 7 3.54 -7.77 4.42
CA TRP A 7 2.96 -6.69 5.21
C TRP A 7 3.22 -6.92 6.70
N ALA A 8 3.66 -5.88 7.38
CA ALA A 8 3.92 -5.93 8.81
C ALA A 8 2.76 -5.30 9.56
N LEU A 9 2.26 -6.00 10.56
CA LEU A 9 1.23 -5.49 11.44
C LEU A 9 1.91 -4.78 12.60
N GLN A 10 1.62 -3.52 12.78
CA GLN A 10 2.17 -2.72 13.87
C GLN A 10 1.05 -1.92 14.49
N ASP A 11 0.71 -2.24 15.75
CA ASP A 11 -0.37 -1.55 16.42
C ASP A 11 -1.67 -1.64 15.62
N LYS A 12 -2.17 -0.49 15.19
CA LYS A 12 -3.44 -0.39 14.50
C LYS A 12 -3.24 -0.07 13.02
N GLN A 13 -2.11 -0.53 12.47
CA GLN A 13 -1.80 -0.27 11.06
C GLN A 13 -1.05 -1.44 10.46
N ILE A 14 -1.09 -1.52 9.12
CA ILE A 14 -0.27 -2.47 8.36
C ILE A 14 0.57 -1.68 7.39
N GLN A 15 1.79 -2.15 7.16
CA GLN A 15 2.77 -1.41 6.40
C GLN A 15 3.61 -2.35 5.54
N ARG A 16 3.94 -1.90 4.34
CA ARG A 16 4.86 -2.62 3.47
C ARG A 16 5.67 -1.65 2.63
N LYS A 17 6.95 -1.99 2.43
CA LYS A 17 7.84 -1.27 1.54
C LYS A 17 8.05 -2.08 0.28
N PHE A 18 7.81 -1.46 -0.87
CA PHE A 18 8.02 -2.06 -2.18
C PHE A 18 9.25 -1.43 -2.83
N THR A 19 10.04 -2.24 -3.52
CA THR A 19 11.21 -1.74 -4.23
C THR A 19 10.99 -1.93 -5.72
N PHE A 20 11.21 -0.86 -6.48
CA PHE A 20 11.00 -0.85 -7.93
C PHE A 20 12.34 -0.76 -8.66
N ALA A 21 12.30 -0.85 -10.00
CA ALA A 21 13.51 -0.82 -10.81
C ALA A 21 14.21 0.56 -10.75
N ASP A 22 13.40 1.61 -10.69
CA ASP A 22 13.92 2.99 -10.67
C ASP A 22 12.86 3.94 -10.09
N PHE A 23 13.22 5.21 -10.04
CA PHE A 23 12.34 6.23 -9.48
C PHE A 23 11.07 6.42 -10.30
N ALA A 24 11.17 6.36 -11.63
CA ALA A 24 10.01 6.55 -12.49
C ALA A 24 8.97 5.46 -12.26
N GLU A 25 9.42 4.21 -12.06
CA GLU A 25 8.52 3.10 -11.75
C GLU A 25 7.87 3.32 -10.39
N ALA A 26 8.62 3.78 -9.40
CA ALA A 26 8.08 4.06 -8.07
C ALA A 26 6.99 5.13 -8.15
N VAL A 27 7.22 6.19 -8.91
CA VAL A 27 6.22 7.25 -9.09
C VAL A 27 4.99 6.72 -9.82
N SER A 28 5.20 5.89 -10.84
CA SER A 28 4.09 5.26 -11.57
C SER A 28 3.20 4.44 -10.63
N PHE A 29 3.84 3.68 -9.74
CA PHE A 29 3.11 2.91 -8.74
C PHE A 29 2.25 3.82 -7.85
N VAL A 30 2.84 4.92 -7.36
CA VAL A 30 2.12 5.85 -6.49
C VAL A 30 0.91 6.47 -7.20
N VAL A 31 1.03 6.78 -8.49
CA VAL A 31 -0.09 7.30 -9.26
C VAL A 31 -1.22 6.28 -9.31
N ARG A 32 -0.89 5.01 -9.56
CA ARG A 32 -1.89 3.94 -9.61
C ARG A 32 -2.56 3.73 -8.26
N ILE A 33 -1.77 3.80 -7.19
CA ILE A 33 -2.30 3.69 -5.82
C ILE A 33 -3.26 4.86 -5.55
N GLY A 34 -2.91 6.05 -6.03
CA GLY A 34 -3.78 7.22 -5.87
C GLY A 34 -5.15 7.01 -6.47
N PHE A 35 -5.21 6.49 -7.69
CA PHE A 35 -6.49 6.21 -8.33
C PHE A 35 -7.27 5.11 -7.60
N ALA A 36 -6.60 4.06 -7.19
CA ALA A 36 -7.26 2.97 -6.46
C ALA A 36 -7.80 3.45 -5.11
N ALA A 37 -7.03 4.26 -4.40
CA ALA A 37 -7.43 4.80 -3.10
C ALA A 37 -8.63 5.73 -3.24
N GLU A 38 -8.65 6.57 -4.27
CA GLU A 38 -9.79 7.45 -4.51
C GLU A 38 -11.05 6.64 -4.81
N ALA A 39 -10.92 5.60 -5.63
CA ALA A 39 -12.05 4.75 -5.97
C ALA A 39 -12.60 4.04 -4.75
N ALA A 40 -11.75 3.62 -3.83
CA ALA A 40 -12.14 2.92 -2.62
C ALA A 40 -12.52 3.87 -1.48
N ASP A 41 -12.25 5.16 -1.64
CA ASP A 41 -12.42 6.17 -0.61
C ASP A 41 -11.71 5.76 0.68
N HIS A 42 -10.49 5.25 0.53
CA HIS A 42 -9.67 4.82 1.65
C HIS A 42 -8.20 4.99 1.28
N HIS A 43 -7.52 5.92 1.93
CA HIS A 43 -6.22 6.42 1.52
C HIS A 43 -5.10 5.98 2.46
N PRO A 44 -4.03 5.36 1.93
CA PRO A 44 -2.88 5.03 2.75
C PRO A 44 -1.96 6.24 2.89
N ASP A 45 -1.08 6.18 3.87
CA ASP A 45 0.05 7.10 3.91
C ASP A 45 1.08 6.56 2.92
N ILE A 46 1.69 7.44 2.15
CA ILE A 46 2.62 7.08 1.09
C ILE A 46 3.93 7.80 1.30
N LEU A 47 5.01 7.04 1.40
CA LEU A 47 6.35 7.60 1.53
C LEU A 47 7.21 7.08 0.38
N ILE A 48 7.78 7.98 -0.38
CA ILE A 48 8.66 7.63 -1.49
C ILE A 48 10.10 7.96 -1.12
N ASN A 49 10.97 6.96 -1.19
CA ASN A 49 12.40 7.14 -1.00
C ASN A 49 13.10 6.58 -2.24
N TYR A 50 13.37 7.44 -3.22
CA TYR A 50 13.97 7.07 -4.50
C TYR A 50 13.12 5.98 -5.17
N LYS A 51 13.59 4.74 -5.21
CA LYS A 51 12.86 3.64 -5.87
C LYS A 51 12.08 2.77 -4.90
N ARG A 52 11.98 3.18 -3.64
CA ARG A 52 11.24 2.45 -2.61
C ARG A 52 10.00 3.23 -2.20
N VAL A 53 8.89 2.54 -2.11
CA VAL A 53 7.61 3.15 -1.70
C VAL A 53 7.10 2.39 -0.49
N THR A 54 6.83 3.10 0.58
CA THR A 54 6.25 2.50 1.78
C THR A 54 4.81 2.95 1.89
N LEU A 55 3.91 1.98 1.98
CA LEU A 55 2.48 2.25 2.18
C LEU A 55 2.08 1.82 3.58
N THR A 56 1.28 2.66 4.23
CA THR A 56 0.75 2.37 5.56
C THR A 56 -0.75 2.55 5.53
N PHE A 57 -1.49 1.50 5.83
CA PHE A 57 -2.94 1.55 5.91
C PHE A 57 -3.41 1.46 7.36
N SER A 58 -4.41 2.29 7.69
CA SER A 58 -5.08 2.22 8.99
C SER A 58 -6.44 2.88 8.83
N THR A 59 -7.36 2.59 9.76
CA THR A 59 -8.68 3.22 9.75
C THR A 59 -8.89 3.88 11.11
N HIS A 60 -8.46 5.13 11.21
CA HIS A 60 -8.50 5.86 12.49
C HIS A 60 -9.93 6.03 13.01
N SER A 61 -10.88 6.25 12.10
CA SER A 61 -12.27 6.45 12.50
C SER A 61 -12.89 5.23 13.17
N GLU A 62 -12.33 4.04 12.89
CA GLU A 62 -12.84 2.79 13.46
C GLU A 62 -11.97 2.29 14.61
N GLY A 63 -11.00 3.08 15.03
CA GLY A 63 -10.11 2.71 16.12
C GLY A 63 -9.07 1.69 15.75
N GLY A 64 -8.83 1.44 14.48
CA GLY A 64 -7.80 0.51 14.05
C GLY A 64 -8.10 -0.10 12.69
N LEU A 65 -7.54 -1.28 12.46
CA LEU A 65 -7.66 -1.95 11.17
C LEU A 65 -9.07 -2.46 10.89
N THR A 66 -9.47 -2.35 9.63
CA THR A 66 -10.75 -2.88 9.14
C THR A 66 -10.50 -3.62 7.83
N GLU A 67 -11.57 -4.21 7.28
CA GLU A 67 -11.47 -4.88 5.99
C GLU A 67 -10.99 -3.95 4.88
N LYS A 68 -11.25 -2.64 5.00
CA LYS A 68 -10.80 -1.67 4.01
C LYS A 68 -9.28 -1.61 3.93
N ASP A 69 -8.59 -1.74 5.06
CA ASP A 69 -7.14 -1.73 5.09
C ASP A 69 -6.56 -2.95 4.40
N PHE A 70 -7.13 -4.11 4.67
CA PHE A 70 -6.66 -5.34 4.06
C PHE A 70 -6.96 -5.38 2.57
N ALA A 71 -8.13 -4.88 2.17
CA ALA A 71 -8.48 -4.79 0.76
C ALA A 71 -7.53 -3.84 0.02
N GLY A 72 -7.18 -2.71 0.65
CA GLY A 72 -6.23 -1.76 0.10
C GLY A 72 -4.85 -2.36 -0.06
N ALA A 73 -4.40 -3.08 0.96
CA ALA A 73 -3.09 -3.74 0.93
C ALA A 73 -3.04 -4.81 -0.17
N GLU A 74 -4.10 -5.57 -0.32
CA GLU A 74 -4.19 -6.60 -1.35
C GLU A 74 -4.13 -5.97 -2.75
N ALA A 75 -4.90 -4.91 -2.97
CA ALA A 75 -4.89 -4.21 -4.24
C ALA A 75 -3.52 -3.61 -4.53
N ALA A 76 -2.87 -3.01 -3.53
CA ALA A 76 -1.55 -2.44 -3.69
C ALA A 76 -0.52 -3.50 -4.06
N THR A 77 -0.59 -4.66 -3.41
CA THR A 77 0.32 -5.77 -3.70
C THR A 77 0.16 -6.22 -5.15
N ARG A 78 -1.08 -6.36 -5.60
CA ARG A 78 -1.37 -6.78 -6.95
C ARG A 78 -0.80 -5.80 -7.98
N ILE A 79 -1.01 -4.49 -7.74
CA ILE A 79 -0.49 -3.45 -8.63
C ILE A 79 1.04 -3.46 -8.66
N ALA A 80 1.66 -3.56 -7.47
CA ALA A 80 3.11 -3.54 -7.35
C ALA A 80 3.75 -4.72 -8.08
N LEU A 81 3.20 -5.91 -7.89
CA LEU A 81 3.74 -7.11 -8.55
C LEU A 81 3.58 -7.05 -10.06
N ALA A 82 2.51 -6.44 -10.54
CA ALA A 82 2.30 -6.24 -11.98
C ALA A 82 3.36 -5.32 -12.57
N LEU A 83 3.94 -4.43 -11.75
CA LEU A 83 5.01 -3.54 -12.17
C LEU A 83 6.41 -4.13 -11.91
N GLY A 84 6.48 -5.36 -11.45
CA GLY A 84 7.75 -6.01 -11.21
C GLY A 84 8.43 -5.68 -9.89
N ALA A 85 7.68 -5.16 -8.93
CA ALA A 85 8.24 -4.80 -7.63
C ALA A 85 8.62 -6.03 -6.80
N THR A 86 9.52 -5.79 -5.87
CA THR A 86 9.90 -6.79 -4.87
C THR A 86 9.67 -6.30 -3.46
#